data_159d278fa7380182d25da80521a60bfa
#
_entry.id   159d278fa7380182d25da80521a60bfa
#
_cell.length_a   1.000
_cell.length_b   1.000
_cell.length_c   1.000
_cell.angle_alpha   90.00
_cell.angle_beta   90.00
_cell.angle_gamma   90.00
#
_symmetry.space_group_name_H-M   'P 1'
#
loop_
_entity.id
_entity.type
_entity.pdbx_description
1 polymer ?
#
loop_
_entity_poly.entity_id
_entity_poly.type
_entity_poly.pdbx_seq_one_letter_code
_entity_poly.pdbx_strand_id
1 'polypeptide(L)'
;NAVDYVSKQPGRTRDCMIHKDKEYSYYYGFREFIKEKSILDMDMVFDKYPKEIFPFDYETYFASDMTCEVVTVNCETGKAEYMTEDHDFDRLMKICRASSSMPLVSPMVNIDGVPYLDGGVADSVPIRHALKSGNAKIIVVLTRNPGYRKKPVSKGTAKLYRKAYKSYPKMAACAVHRNRMYNRTMELVEKLEAEGRIYVIRPMVPTVSRLERDYDKLMSFYEHGYALMKKEYANLLRYMEE
;
A
#
# COMPACT_ATOMS: atom_id res chain seq x y z
N ASN A 1 3.86 -4.61 19.43
CA ASN A 1 4.72 -4.71 18.27
C ASN A 1 3.97 -5.41 17.14
N ALA A 2 3.77 -4.74 15.97
CA ALA A 2 2.97 -5.27 14.86
C ALA A 2 3.47 -6.64 14.36
N VAL A 3 4.78 -6.89 14.42
CA VAL A 3 5.40 -8.17 14.03
C VAL A 3 5.09 -9.28 15.02
N ASP A 4 5.17 -9.02 16.32
CA ASP A 4 4.74 -9.96 17.36
C ASP A 4 3.25 -10.27 17.27
N TYR A 5 2.47 -9.29 16.86
CA TYR A 5 1.05 -9.39 16.70
C TYR A 5 0.68 -10.28 15.49
N VAL A 6 1.33 -10.06 14.34
CA VAL A 6 1.16 -10.88 13.14
C VAL A 6 1.72 -12.30 13.34
N SER A 7 2.87 -12.46 14.02
CA SER A 7 3.50 -13.76 14.24
C SER A 7 2.82 -14.61 15.31
N LYS A 8 2.22 -13.98 16.34
CA LYS A 8 1.50 -14.70 17.40
C LYS A 8 0.11 -15.20 16.98
N GLN A 9 -0.39 -14.78 15.79
CA GLN A 9 -1.68 -15.22 15.26
C GLN A 9 -1.60 -15.69 13.80
N PRO A 10 -0.72 -16.66 13.50
CA PRO A 10 -0.48 -17.09 12.11
C PRO A 10 -1.74 -17.60 11.41
N GLY A 11 -2.69 -18.20 12.14
CA GLY A 11 -3.97 -18.64 11.61
C GLY A 11 -4.84 -17.47 11.11
N ARG A 12 -4.98 -16.41 11.89
CA ARG A 12 -5.89 -15.29 11.58
C ARG A 12 -5.37 -14.38 10.46
N THR A 13 -4.09 -14.07 10.42
CA THR A 13 -3.49 -13.32 9.29
C THR A 13 -3.53 -14.15 8.01
N ARG A 14 -3.29 -15.47 8.14
CA ARG A 14 -3.47 -16.45 7.08
C ARG A 14 -4.90 -16.44 6.55
N ASP A 15 -5.88 -16.44 7.45
CA ASP A 15 -7.28 -16.50 7.12
C ASP A 15 -7.77 -15.22 6.42
N CYS A 16 -7.19 -14.06 6.69
CA CYS A 16 -7.41 -12.83 5.92
C CYS A 16 -6.87 -12.86 4.51
N MET A 17 -5.73 -13.52 4.31
CA MET A 17 -4.98 -13.48 3.06
C MET A 17 -5.11 -14.78 2.26
N ILE A 18 -5.38 -15.92 2.92
CA ILE A 18 -5.33 -17.25 2.32
C ILE A 18 -6.43 -18.13 2.92
N HIS A 19 -7.61 -18.13 2.30
CA HIS A 19 -8.72 -18.92 2.82
C HIS A 19 -8.63 -20.39 2.47
N LYS A 20 -8.62 -21.25 3.50
CA LYS A 20 -9.03 -22.65 3.41
C LYS A 20 -10.48 -22.87 3.86
N ASP A 21 -11.01 -22.00 4.71
CA ASP A 21 -12.35 -22.13 5.25
C ASP A 21 -13.41 -21.36 4.44
N LYS A 22 -14.55 -22.01 4.21
CA LYS A 22 -15.66 -21.45 3.44
C LYS A 22 -16.26 -20.18 4.07
N GLU A 23 -16.12 -20.00 5.37
CA GLU A 23 -16.66 -18.87 6.11
C GLU A 23 -15.99 -17.54 5.78
N TYR A 24 -14.70 -17.58 5.42
CA TYR A 24 -13.89 -16.41 5.04
C TYR A 24 -13.56 -16.34 3.54
N SER A 25 -14.15 -17.19 2.71
CA SER A 25 -13.91 -17.28 1.26
C SER A 25 -14.41 -16.06 0.46
N TYR A 26 -14.94 -15.05 1.12
CA TYR A 26 -15.63 -13.90 0.54
C TYR A 26 -14.79 -12.66 0.31
N TYR A 27 -13.52 -12.68 0.70
CA TYR A 27 -12.68 -11.48 0.59
C TYR A 27 -12.35 -11.03 -0.82
N TYR A 28 -12.46 -11.91 -1.81
CA TYR A 28 -12.30 -11.57 -3.21
C TYR A 28 -12.93 -12.61 -4.13
N GLY A 29 -13.43 -12.17 -5.27
CA GLY A 29 -13.97 -13.01 -6.31
C GLY A 29 -15.03 -12.31 -7.18
N PHE A 30 -15.56 -13.05 -8.14
CA PHE A 30 -16.56 -12.54 -9.08
C PHE A 30 -17.87 -12.17 -8.39
N ARG A 31 -18.24 -12.87 -7.34
CA ARG A 31 -19.44 -12.60 -6.54
C ARG A 31 -19.35 -11.25 -5.83
N GLU A 32 -18.19 -10.92 -5.24
CA GLU A 32 -17.92 -9.64 -4.58
C GLU A 32 -17.87 -8.51 -5.59
N PHE A 33 -17.32 -8.78 -6.79
CA PHE A 33 -17.37 -7.82 -7.88
C PHE A 33 -18.78 -7.44 -8.31
N ILE A 34 -19.74 -8.41 -8.33
CA ILE A 34 -21.13 -8.13 -8.66
C ILE A 34 -21.81 -7.34 -7.55
N LYS A 35 -21.61 -7.74 -6.29
CA LYS A 35 -22.27 -7.16 -5.12
C LYS A 35 -21.75 -5.75 -4.79
N GLU A 36 -20.45 -5.59 -4.72
CA GLU A 36 -19.80 -4.39 -4.18
C GLU A 36 -19.00 -3.60 -5.23
N LYS A 37 -19.05 -4.03 -6.49
CA LYS A 37 -18.24 -3.49 -7.60
C LYS A 37 -16.74 -3.50 -7.27
N SER A 38 -16.33 -4.40 -6.39
CA SER A 38 -14.96 -4.61 -5.94
C SER A 38 -14.60 -6.09 -6.03
N ILE A 39 -13.35 -6.40 -6.40
CA ILE A 39 -12.82 -7.78 -6.36
C ILE A 39 -12.52 -8.20 -4.91
N LEU A 40 -12.25 -7.23 -4.04
CA LEU A 40 -12.02 -7.42 -2.62
C LEU A 40 -13.27 -7.00 -1.85
N ASP A 41 -13.60 -7.75 -0.79
CA ASP A 41 -14.58 -7.31 0.20
C ASP A 41 -13.97 -6.22 1.07
N MET A 42 -14.18 -4.98 0.63
CA MET A 42 -13.61 -3.80 1.27
C MET A 42 -14.26 -3.50 2.63
N ASP A 43 -15.53 -3.87 2.81
CA ASP A 43 -16.22 -3.70 4.09
C ASP A 43 -15.68 -4.70 5.12
N MET A 44 -15.43 -5.94 4.70
CA MET A 44 -14.79 -6.91 5.55
C MET A 44 -13.40 -6.44 6.03
N VAL A 45 -12.59 -5.93 5.10
CA VAL A 45 -11.19 -5.55 5.39
C VAL A 45 -11.07 -4.28 6.23
N PHE A 46 -11.90 -3.26 5.94
CA PHE A 46 -11.75 -1.91 6.54
C PHE A 46 -12.82 -1.55 7.57
N ASP A 47 -13.80 -2.42 7.81
CA ASP A 47 -14.82 -2.22 8.82
C ASP A 47 -14.88 -3.41 9.78
N LYS A 48 -15.36 -4.57 9.33
CA LYS A 48 -15.59 -5.71 10.19
C LYS A 48 -14.30 -6.28 10.81
N TYR A 49 -13.24 -6.42 10.00
CA TYR A 49 -11.99 -7.00 10.46
C TYR A 49 -11.33 -6.18 11.57
N PRO A 50 -11.07 -4.86 11.39
CA PRO A 50 -10.43 -4.04 12.40
C PRO A 50 -11.31 -3.69 13.61
N LYS A 51 -12.63 -3.90 13.54
CA LYS A 51 -13.55 -3.64 14.66
C LYS A 51 -13.88 -4.88 15.46
N GLU A 52 -14.11 -6.02 14.79
CA GLU A 52 -14.71 -7.20 15.43
C GLU A 52 -13.77 -8.41 15.46
N ILE A 53 -13.13 -8.74 14.31
CA ILE A 53 -12.37 -9.99 14.17
C ILE A 53 -10.98 -9.84 14.76
N PHE A 54 -10.35 -8.72 14.50
CA PHE A 54 -9.01 -8.39 14.95
C PHE A 54 -8.94 -6.89 15.27
N PRO A 55 -9.46 -6.49 16.45
CA PRO A 55 -9.57 -5.09 16.81
C PRO A 55 -8.24 -4.34 16.66
N PHE A 56 -8.29 -3.25 15.92
CA PHE A 56 -7.15 -2.36 15.77
C PHE A 56 -6.98 -1.54 17.06
N ASP A 57 -5.77 -1.49 17.58
CA ASP A 57 -5.44 -0.71 18.77
C ASP A 57 -5.33 0.78 18.40
N TYR A 58 -6.48 1.43 18.20
CA TYR A 58 -6.56 2.84 17.82
C TYR A 58 -6.17 3.77 18.97
N GLU A 59 -6.31 3.32 20.23
CA GLU A 59 -5.92 4.12 21.38
C GLU A 59 -4.41 4.32 21.41
N THR A 60 -3.63 3.24 21.25
CA THR A 60 -2.17 3.34 21.12
C THR A 60 -1.76 4.12 19.86
N TYR A 61 -2.48 3.92 18.74
CA TYR A 61 -2.20 4.65 17.51
C TYR A 61 -2.35 6.17 17.69
N PHE A 62 -3.47 6.62 18.24
CA PHE A 62 -3.76 8.05 18.42
C PHE A 62 -2.96 8.69 19.57
N ALA A 63 -2.49 7.90 20.55
CA ALA A 63 -1.60 8.37 21.61
C ALA A 63 -0.13 8.49 21.16
N SER A 64 0.21 8.04 19.96
CA SER A 64 1.59 8.08 19.44
C SER A 64 1.97 9.47 18.94
N ASP A 65 3.19 9.91 19.26
CA ASP A 65 3.81 11.13 18.69
C ASP A 65 4.21 10.97 17.21
N MET A 66 4.09 9.76 16.64
CA MET A 66 4.42 9.50 15.24
C MET A 66 3.31 9.95 14.31
N THR A 67 3.65 10.74 13.30
CA THR A 67 2.71 11.07 12.22
C THR A 67 2.65 9.95 11.18
N CYS A 68 1.46 9.42 10.94
CA CYS A 68 1.20 8.48 9.87
C CYS A 68 0.52 9.18 8.70
N GLU A 69 1.19 9.26 7.55
CA GLU A 69 0.64 9.81 6.31
C GLU A 69 0.23 8.68 5.38
N VAL A 70 -1.04 8.64 5.01
CA VAL A 70 -1.61 7.65 4.07
C VAL A 70 -1.78 8.30 2.72
N VAL A 71 -1.12 7.73 1.70
CA VAL A 71 -1.15 8.29 0.34
C VAL A 71 -2.42 7.87 -0.38
N THR A 72 -3.16 8.84 -0.91
CA THR A 72 -4.32 8.65 -1.77
C THR A 72 -4.15 9.41 -3.09
N VAL A 73 -4.95 9.11 -4.10
CA VAL A 73 -5.07 9.94 -5.30
C VAL A 73 -6.43 10.62 -5.33
N ASN A 74 -6.44 11.94 -5.35
CA ASN A 74 -7.63 12.74 -5.56
C ASN A 74 -8.10 12.58 -7.01
N CYS A 75 -9.30 12.05 -7.22
CA CYS A 75 -9.81 11.75 -8.57
C CYS A 75 -10.09 13.00 -9.41
N GLU A 76 -10.42 14.13 -8.79
CA GLU A 76 -10.70 15.38 -9.49
C GLU A 76 -9.42 16.04 -10.03
N THR A 77 -8.36 16.00 -9.23
CA THR A 77 -7.09 16.65 -9.56
C THR A 77 -6.08 15.71 -10.22
N GLY A 78 -6.21 14.38 -10.03
CA GLY A 78 -5.24 13.37 -10.44
C GLY A 78 -3.91 13.46 -9.68
N LYS A 79 -3.87 14.15 -8.54
CA LYS A 79 -2.66 14.34 -7.71
C LYS A 79 -2.70 13.44 -6.48
N ALA A 80 -1.51 13.08 -6.00
CA ALA A 80 -1.38 12.43 -4.69
C ALA A 80 -1.72 13.42 -3.59
N GLU A 81 -2.41 12.92 -2.55
CA GLU A 81 -2.63 13.59 -1.27
C GLU A 81 -2.14 12.68 -0.15
N TYR A 82 -1.54 13.29 0.86
CA TYR A 82 -0.93 12.62 2.01
C TYR A 82 -1.82 12.94 3.21
N MET A 83 -2.70 12.00 3.53
CA MET A 83 -3.73 12.19 4.54
C MET A 83 -3.26 11.70 5.90
N THR A 84 -3.56 12.48 6.93
CA THR A 84 -3.37 12.11 8.33
C THR A 84 -4.72 12.00 9.03
N GLU A 85 -4.78 11.23 10.10
CA GLU A 85 -5.92 11.17 11.00
C GLU A 85 -5.41 10.87 12.41
N ASP A 86 -5.82 11.68 13.39
CA ASP A 86 -5.28 11.68 14.74
C ASP A 86 -6.31 11.44 15.86
N HIS A 87 -7.61 11.30 15.52
CA HIS A 87 -8.67 11.13 16.52
C HIS A 87 -9.90 10.34 16.08
N ASP A 88 -10.18 10.22 14.77
CA ASP A 88 -11.37 9.53 14.24
C ASP A 88 -10.99 8.20 13.59
N PHE A 89 -11.28 7.11 14.29
CA PHE A 89 -10.99 5.76 13.81
C PHE A 89 -11.74 5.41 12.50
N ASP A 90 -13.01 5.79 12.38
CA ASP A 90 -13.81 5.48 11.18
C ASP A 90 -13.28 6.26 9.97
N ARG A 91 -12.85 7.49 10.18
CA ARG A 91 -12.22 8.30 9.13
C ARG A 91 -10.84 7.75 8.75
N LEU A 92 -10.04 7.30 9.72
CA LEU A 92 -8.77 6.61 9.46
C LEU A 92 -8.98 5.36 8.59
N MET A 93 -9.93 4.49 8.94
CA MET A 93 -10.26 3.29 8.16
C MET A 93 -10.77 3.65 6.75
N LYS A 94 -11.51 4.74 6.63
CA LYS A 94 -11.98 5.25 5.34
C LYS A 94 -10.83 5.75 4.46
N ILE A 95 -9.84 6.43 5.04
CA ILE A 95 -8.60 6.84 4.37
C ILE A 95 -7.79 5.62 3.92
N CYS A 96 -7.61 4.63 4.79
CA CYS A 96 -6.92 3.37 4.47
C CYS A 96 -7.63 2.60 3.35
N ARG A 97 -8.97 2.56 3.39
CA ARG A 97 -9.80 2.00 2.32
C ARG A 97 -9.57 2.71 0.99
N ALA A 98 -9.55 4.05 0.97
CA ALA A 98 -9.26 4.83 -0.22
C ALA A 98 -7.88 4.52 -0.79
N SER A 99 -6.86 4.50 0.07
CA SER A 99 -5.47 4.16 -0.29
C SER A 99 -5.29 2.74 -0.83
N SER A 100 -6.24 1.85 -0.53
CA SER A 100 -6.25 0.45 -1.00
C SER A 100 -7.20 0.22 -2.19
N SER A 101 -7.96 1.23 -2.60
CA SER A 101 -8.95 1.13 -3.68
C SER A 101 -8.30 1.28 -5.05
N MET A 102 -7.90 0.14 -5.64
CA MET A 102 -7.25 0.12 -6.95
C MET A 102 -8.23 0.48 -8.08
N PRO A 103 -7.82 1.33 -9.04
CA PRO A 103 -8.65 1.65 -10.21
C PRO A 103 -9.11 0.41 -10.97
N LEU A 104 -10.37 0.38 -11.40
CA LEU A 104 -11.05 -0.70 -12.11
C LEU A 104 -11.31 -1.97 -11.28
N VAL A 105 -10.77 -2.04 -10.06
CA VAL A 105 -10.86 -3.20 -9.18
C VAL A 105 -11.76 -2.92 -7.99
N SER A 106 -11.74 -1.68 -7.51
CA SER A 106 -12.54 -1.22 -6.37
C SER A 106 -13.21 0.12 -6.69
N PRO A 107 -14.33 0.45 -6.03
CA PRO A 107 -14.98 1.74 -6.19
C PRO A 107 -14.13 2.88 -5.61
N MET A 108 -14.41 4.11 -6.08
CA MET A 108 -13.89 5.31 -5.45
C MET A 108 -14.48 5.47 -4.05
N VAL A 109 -13.66 5.93 -3.11
CA VAL A 109 -14.08 6.24 -1.74
C VAL A 109 -14.27 7.74 -1.62
N ASN A 110 -15.44 8.16 -1.18
CA ASN A 110 -15.70 9.58 -0.92
C ASN A 110 -15.22 9.95 0.49
N ILE A 111 -14.32 10.92 0.60
CA ILE A 111 -13.86 11.49 1.86
C ILE A 111 -14.13 12.98 1.77
N ASP A 112 -14.95 13.51 2.69
CA ASP A 112 -15.29 14.93 2.78
C ASP A 112 -15.82 15.53 1.45
N GLY A 113 -16.61 14.78 0.70
CA GLY A 113 -17.19 15.18 -0.58
C GLY A 113 -16.30 14.93 -1.80
N VAL A 114 -15.04 14.56 -1.63
CA VAL A 114 -14.06 14.33 -2.70
C VAL A 114 -13.85 12.82 -2.94
N PRO A 115 -13.86 12.34 -4.19
CA PRO A 115 -13.59 10.94 -4.49
C PRO A 115 -12.08 10.64 -4.57
N TYR A 116 -11.68 9.56 -3.90
CA TYR A 116 -10.29 9.09 -3.82
C TYR A 116 -10.13 7.65 -4.28
N LEU A 117 -8.94 7.31 -4.72
CA LEU A 117 -8.47 5.96 -5.04
C LEU A 117 -7.05 5.75 -4.50
N ASP A 118 -6.49 4.54 -4.73
CA ASP A 118 -5.16 4.11 -4.30
C ASP A 118 -4.07 5.12 -4.70
N GLY A 119 -3.37 5.63 -3.69
CA GLY A 119 -2.30 6.61 -3.85
C GLY A 119 -1.13 6.13 -4.70
N GLY A 120 -0.90 4.81 -4.76
CA GLY A 120 0.10 4.21 -5.64
C GLY A 120 -0.16 4.41 -7.14
N VAL A 121 -1.29 5.02 -7.50
CA VAL A 121 -1.56 5.50 -8.86
C VAL A 121 -0.77 6.77 -9.16
N ALA A 122 -0.71 7.70 -8.21
CA ALA A 122 -0.06 9.00 -8.35
C ALA A 122 1.37 9.00 -7.77
N ASP A 123 1.55 8.44 -6.56
CA ASP A 123 2.85 8.35 -5.88
C ASP A 123 2.99 7.03 -5.13
N SER A 124 3.54 6.02 -5.80
CA SER A 124 3.70 4.66 -5.23
C SER A 124 4.79 4.57 -4.16
N VAL A 125 5.77 5.49 -4.17
CA VAL A 125 6.88 5.58 -3.21
C VAL A 125 7.16 7.07 -2.99
N PRO A 126 6.65 7.67 -1.91
CA PRO A 126 6.56 9.11 -1.71
C PRO A 126 7.89 9.75 -1.32
N ILE A 127 8.99 9.36 -1.97
CA ILE A 127 10.34 9.84 -1.67
C ILE A 127 10.47 11.37 -1.87
N ARG A 128 9.80 11.92 -2.87
CA ARG A 128 9.84 13.37 -3.12
C ARG A 128 9.10 14.16 -2.04
N HIS A 129 8.03 13.59 -1.50
CA HIS A 129 7.31 14.14 -0.37
C HIS A 129 8.17 14.08 0.90
N ALA A 130 8.73 12.91 1.22
CA ALA A 130 9.62 12.74 2.37
C ALA A 130 10.84 13.69 2.34
N LEU A 131 11.43 13.93 1.17
CA LEU A 131 12.52 14.89 1.02
C LEU A 131 12.08 16.35 1.27
N LYS A 132 10.84 16.70 0.87
CA LYS A 132 10.29 18.06 1.06
C LYS A 132 9.84 18.31 2.49
N SER A 133 9.46 17.26 3.23
CA SER A 133 9.03 17.36 4.64
C SER A 133 10.17 17.66 5.61
N GLY A 134 11.42 17.81 5.12
CA GLY A 134 12.57 18.22 5.93
C GLY A 134 13.13 17.10 6.82
N ASN A 135 12.80 15.85 6.56
CA ASN A 135 13.32 14.72 7.32
C ASN A 135 14.83 14.60 7.17
N ALA A 136 15.57 14.57 8.29
CA ALA A 136 17.02 14.44 8.31
C ALA A 136 17.47 13.05 7.81
N LYS A 137 16.71 12.01 8.14
CA LYS A 137 16.95 10.62 7.73
C LYS A 137 15.72 10.03 7.07
N ILE A 138 15.91 9.29 5.99
CA ILE A 138 14.84 8.67 5.24
C ILE A 138 15.14 7.19 5.02
N ILE A 139 14.26 6.33 5.51
CA ILE A 139 14.32 4.88 5.30
C ILE A 139 13.23 4.50 4.32
N VAL A 140 13.59 3.81 3.24
CA VAL A 140 12.66 3.36 2.20
C VAL A 140 12.56 1.84 2.22
N VAL A 141 11.38 1.31 2.53
CA VAL A 141 11.10 -0.13 2.49
C VAL A 141 10.37 -0.46 1.19
N LEU A 142 11.01 -1.18 0.30
CA LEU A 142 10.46 -1.57 -1.00
C LEU A 142 9.98 -3.02 -0.99
N THR A 143 8.94 -3.29 -1.77
CA THR A 143 8.37 -4.64 -1.96
C THR A 143 8.82 -5.30 -3.26
N ARG A 144 9.77 -4.71 -3.98
CA ARG A 144 10.32 -5.20 -5.26
C ARG A 144 11.84 -5.28 -5.21
N ASN A 145 12.37 -6.26 -5.93
CA ASN A 145 13.80 -6.49 -6.05
C ASN A 145 14.55 -5.30 -6.68
N PRO A 146 15.88 -5.21 -6.48
CA PRO A 146 16.72 -4.24 -7.19
C PRO A 146 16.49 -4.29 -8.71
N GLY A 147 16.50 -3.13 -9.36
CA GLY A 147 16.37 -3.03 -10.81
C GLY A 147 14.96 -3.30 -11.38
N TYR A 148 13.96 -3.60 -10.52
CA TYR A 148 12.59 -3.81 -11.01
C TYR A 148 12.03 -2.57 -11.68
N ARG A 149 11.43 -2.75 -12.87
CA ARG A 149 10.73 -1.69 -13.62
C ARG A 149 9.37 -2.18 -14.11
N LYS A 150 8.39 -1.30 -14.08
CA LYS A 150 7.04 -1.58 -14.59
C LYS A 150 7.01 -1.35 -16.10
N LYS A 151 6.40 -2.28 -16.84
CA LYS A 151 6.11 -2.09 -18.27
C LYS A 151 5.08 -0.95 -18.45
N PRO A 152 5.14 -0.19 -19.54
CA PRO A 152 4.12 0.82 -19.85
C PRO A 152 2.70 0.23 -19.83
N VAL A 153 1.72 1.04 -19.46
CA VAL A 153 0.31 0.66 -19.53
C VAL A 153 -0.06 0.38 -20.99
N SER A 154 -0.72 -0.76 -21.27
CA SER A 154 -1.12 -1.14 -22.62
C SER A 154 -2.13 -0.15 -23.21
N LYS A 155 -2.19 -0.05 -24.54
CA LYS A 155 -3.18 0.79 -25.25
C LYS A 155 -4.62 0.43 -24.87
N GLY A 156 -4.92 -0.88 -24.72
CA GLY A 156 -6.23 -1.37 -24.30
C GLY A 156 -6.57 -0.90 -22.89
N THR A 157 -5.67 -1.10 -21.92
CA THR A 157 -5.83 -0.65 -20.54
C THR A 157 -5.97 0.88 -20.46
N ALA A 158 -5.19 1.62 -21.24
CA ALA A 158 -5.30 3.07 -21.28
C ALA A 158 -6.67 3.54 -21.80
N LYS A 159 -7.23 2.86 -22.82
CA LYS A 159 -8.59 3.12 -23.31
C LYS A 159 -9.64 2.81 -22.24
N LEU A 160 -9.45 1.71 -21.50
CA LEU A 160 -10.35 1.33 -20.41
C LEU A 160 -10.34 2.37 -19.29
N TYR A 161 -9.17 2.84 -18.84
CA TYR A 161 -9.07 3.94 -17.86
C TYR A 161 -9.82 5.20 -18.32
N ARG A 162 -9.60 5.65 -19.55
CA ARG A 162 -10.30 6.84 -20.09
C ARG A 162 -11.81 6.67 -20.18
N LYS A 163 -12.28 5.45 -20.46
CA LYS A 163 -13.72 5.14 -20.51
C LYS A 163 -14.33 5.09 -19.10
N ALA A 164 -13.69 4.37 -18.18
CA ALA A 164 -14.20 4.16 -16.82
C ALA A 164 -14.20 5.47 -16.01
N TYR A 165 -13.18 6.31 -16.20
CA TYR A 165 -13.04 7.59 -15.49
C TYR A 165 -13.27 8.80 -16.40
N LYS A 166 -14.30 8.72 -17.26
CA LYS A 166 -14.67 9.82 -18.19
C LYS A 166 -14.95 11.13 -17.45
N SER A 167 -15.58 11.06 -16.29
CA SER A 167 -15.88 12.21 -15.42
C SER A 167 -14.65 12.74 -14.67
N TYR A 168 -13.55 11.98 -14.63
CA TYR A 168 -12.31 12.30 -13.93
C TYR A 168 -11.10 12.18 -14.86
N PRO A 169 -11.00 13.03 -15.90
CA PRO A 169 -9.98 12.88 -16.95
C PRO A 169 -8.54 13.01 -16.44
N LYS A 170 -8.31 13.81 -15.39
CA LYS A 170 -6.99 13.95 -14.77
C LYS A 170 -6.56 12.67 -14.05
N MET A 171 -7.49 12.03 -13.33
CA MET A 171 -7.27 10.71 -12.73
C MET A 171 -6.99 9.65 -13.79
N ALA A 172 -7.77 9.61 -14.88
CA ALA A 172 -7.52 8.70 -16.00
C ALA A 172 -6.12 8.88 -16.60
N ALA A 173 -5.68 10.13 -16.80
CA ALA A 173 -4.33 10.44 -17.27
C ALA A 173 -3.26 9.98 -16.27
N CYS A 174 -3.44 10.23 -14.98
CA CYS A 174 -2.57 9.75 -13.92
C CYS A 174 -2.41 8.24 -13.98
N ALA A 175 -3.51 7.47 -14.02
CA ALA A 175 -3.51 6.02 -14.11
C ALA A 175 -2.79 5.48 -15.37
N VAL A 176 -2.91 6.15 -16.50
CA VAL A 176 -2.20 5.79 -17.73
C VAL A 176 -0.68 5.98 -17.58
N HIS A 177 -0.24 7.01 -16.88
CA HIS A 177 1.18 7.36 -16.74
C HIS A 177 1.85 6.76 -15.51
N ARG A 178 1.09 6.09 -14.60
CA ARG A 178 1.56 5.57 -13.30
C ARG A 178 2.86 4.75 -13.37
N ASN A 179 2.96 3.87 -14.36
CA ASN A 179 4.12 2.97 -14.47
C ASN A 179 5.39 3.72 -14.88
N ARG A 180 5.26 4.72 -15.72
CA ARG A 180 6.38 5.61 -16.10
C ARG A 180 6.82 6.47 -14.91
N MET A 181 5.86 6.99 -14.14
CA MET A 181 6.16 7.77 -12.93
C MET A 181 6.87 6.91 -11.88
N TYR A 182 6.36 5.69 -11.63
CA TYR A 182 7.02 4.72 -10.76
C TYR A 182 8.48 4.48 -11.15
N ASN A 183 8.76 4.23 -12.44
CA ASN A 183 10.13 3.96 -12.89
C ASN A 183 11.07 5.16 -12.65
N ARG A 184 10.58 6.39 -12.90
CA ARG A 184 11.34 7.62 -12.58
C ARG A 184 11.57 7.82 -11.09
N THR A 185 10.61 7.41 -10.27
CA THR A 185 10.80 7.43 -8.81
C THR A 185 11.85 6.42 -8.38
N MET A 186 11.88 5.22 -8.98
CA MET A 186 12.93 4.23 -8.69
C MET A 186 14.32 4.69 -9.12
N GLU A 187 14.46 5.38 -10.24
CA GLU A 187 15.72 6.00 -10.68
C GLU A 187 16.21 7.02 -9.63
N LEU A 188 15.30 7.83 -9.08
CA LEU A 188 15.63 8.77 -8.00
C LEU A 188 16.03 8.05 -6.71
N VAL A 189 15.28 7.01 -6.31
CA VAL A 189 15.59 6.21 -5.11
C VAL A 189 16.97 5.59 -5.23
N GLU A 190 17.29 4.94 -6.35
CA GLU A 190 18.59 4.32 -6.60
C GLU A 190 19.75 5.35 -6.59
N LYS A 191 19.50 6.55 -7.15
CA LYS A 191 20.46 7.65 -7.09
C LYS A 191 20.73 8.10 -5.64
N LEU A 192 19.66 8.37 -4.88
CA LEU A 192 19.78 8.82 -3.49
C LEU A 192 20.41 7.77 -2.58
N GLU A 193 20.13 6.50 -2.82
CA GLU A 193 20.76 5.36 -2.13
C GLU A 193 22.27 5.33 -2.41
N ALA A 194 22.67 5.43 -3.68
CA ALA A 194 24.08 5.47 -4.06
C ALA A 194 24.84 6.68 -3.50
N GLU A 195 24.14 7.79 -3.27
CA GLU A 195 24.68 9.00 -2.62
C GLU A 195 24.70 8.90 -1.07
N GLY A 196 24.22 7.80 -0.48
CA GLY A 196 24.12 7.62 0.98
C GLY A 196 23.07 8.52 1.65
N ARG A 197 22.20 9.18 0.89
CA ARG A 197 21.19 10.13 1.39
C ARG A 197 19.94 9.47 1.94
N ILE A 198 19.71 8.23 1.60
CA ILE A 198 18.58 7.41 2.09
C ILE A 198 19.07 6.00 2.37
N TYR A 199 18.39 5.31 3.29
CA TYR A 199 18.61 3.88 3.53
C TYR A 199 17.51 3.08 2.88
N VAL A 200 17.85 2.07 2.06
CA VAL A 200 16.84 1.29 1.31
C VAL A 200 16.88 -0.17 1.71
N ILE A 201 15.71 -0.68 2.13
CA ILE A 201 15.49 -2.09 2.44
C ILE A 201 14.59 -2.68 1.34
N ARG A 202 15.02 -3.77 0.71
CA ARG A 202 14.25 -4.41 -0.36
C ARG A 202 14.47 -5.92 -0.40
N PRO A 203 13.51 -6.71 -0.91
CA PRO A 203 13.67 -8.15 -0.99
C PRO A 203 14.80 -8.54 -1.94
N MET A 204 15.56 -9.57 -1.54
CA MET A 204 16.68 -10.13 -2.30
C MET A 204 16.36 -11.54 -2.87
N VAL A 205 15.12 -12.00 -2.66
CA VAL A 205 14.57 -13.27 -3.18
C VAL A 205 13.39 -12.97 -4.11
N PRO A 206 12.93 -13.91 -4.95
CA PRO A 206 11.74 -13.72 -5.76
C PRO A 206 10.53 -13.26 -4.92
N THR A 207 9.86 -12.21 -5.37
CA THR A 207 8.71 -11.67 -4.65
C THR A 207 7.45 -12.48 -4.92
N VAL A 208 6.57 -12.57 -3.93
CA VAL A 208 5.26 -13.21 -4.07
C VAL A 208 4.31 -12.37 -4.93
N SER A 209 3.31 -13.00 -5.54
CA SER A 209 2.26 -12.32 -6.28
C SER A 209 1.30 -11.60 -5.32
N ARG A 210 0.52 -10.61 -5.84
CA ARG A 210 -0.51 -9.92 -5.04
C ARG A 210 -1.68 -10.83 -4.64
N LEU A 211 -1.88 -11.90 -5.37
CA LEU A 211 -2.94 -12.88 -5.16
C LEU A 211 -2.33 -14.26 -4.84
N GLU A 212 -1.15 -14.27 -4.20
CA GLU A 212 -0.54 -15.51 -3.74
C GLU A 212 -1.43 -16.17 -2.68
N ARG A 213 -1.64 -17.47 -2.83
CA ARG A 213 -2.46 -18.28 -1.93
C ARG A 213 -1.68 -19.40 -1.25
N ASP A 214 -0.46 -19.60 -1.69
CA ASP A 214 0.44 -20.59 -1.12
C ASP A 214 1.01 -20.04 0.18
N TYR A 215 0.58 -20.62 1.29
CA TYR A 215 0.98 -20.21 2.63
C TYR A 215 2.48 -20.31 2.84
N ASP A 216 3.09 -21.39 2.38
CA ASP A 216 4.52 -21.64 2.61
C ASP A 216 5.37 -20.61 1.84
N LYS A 217 4.95 -20.21 0.65
CA LYS A 217 5.59 -19.12 -0.09
C LYS A 217 5.43 -17.77 0.61
N LEU A 218 4.26 -17.48 1.17
CA LEU A 218 4.03 -16.24 1.91
C LEU A 218 4.85 -16.20 3.18
N MET A 219 4.90 -17.31 3.94
CA MET A 219 5.71 -17.43 5.14
C MET A 219 7.20 -17.36 4.85
N SER A 220 7.68 -18.04 3.82
CA SER A 220 9.08 -17.96 3.39
C SER A 220 9.47 -16.53 3.01
N PHE A 221 8.58 -15.78 2.35
CA PHE A 221 8.82 -14.38 2.02
C PHE A 221 8.83 -13.47 3.24
N TYR A 222 7.94 -13.72 4.21
CA TYR A 222 7.93 -13.04 5.51
C TYR A 222 9.22 -13.28 6.29
N GLU A 223 9.63 -14.55 6.43
CA GLU A 223 10.86 -14.94 7.13
C GLU A 223 12.11 -14.32 6.49
N HIS A 224 12.13 -14.27 5.15
CA HIS A 224 13.19 -13.55 4.43
C HIS A 224 13.26 -12.08 4.84
N GLY A 225 12.12 -11.38 4.88
CA GLY A 225 12.07 -9.97 5.30
C GLY A 225 12.56 -9.77 6.73
N TYR A 226 12.17 -10.65 7.64
CA TYR A 226 12.62 -10.63 9.04
C TYR A 226 14.13 -10.88 9.16
N ALA A 227 14.65 -11.91 8.48
CA ALA A 227 16.08 -12.25 8.51
C ALA A 227 16.94 -11.13 7.88
N LEU A 228 16.45 -10.56 6.76
CA LEU A 228 17.10 -9.43 6.11
C LEU A 228 17.21 -8.24 7.06
N MET A 229 16.10 -7.84 7.72
CA MET A 229 16.10 -6.72 8.63
C MET A 229 16.98 -6.97 9.86
N LYS A 230 16.98 -8.19 10.39
CA LYS A 230 17.90 -8.57 11.49
C LYS A 230 19.37 -8.43 11.09
N LYS A 231 19.72 -8.79 9.85
CA LYS A 231 21.06 -8.65 9.30
C LYS A 231 21.44 -7.17 9.11
N GLU A 232 20.52 -6.36 8.60
CA GLU A 232 20.73 -4.95 8.27
C GLU A 232 20.60 -4.01 9.47
N TYR A 233 20.17 -4.51 10.62
CA TYR A 233 19.82 -3.67 11.78
C TYR A 233 20.98 -2.80 12.26
N ALA A 234 22.19 -3.35 12.37
CA ALA A 234 23.38 -2.59 12.78
C ALA A 234 23.77 -1.50 11.77
N ASN A 235 23.60 -1.78 10.47
CA ASN A 235 23.87 -0.79 9.41
C ASN A 235 22.83 0.33 9.45
N LEU A 236 21.56 -0.02 9.69
CA LEU A 236 20.48 0.96 9.84
C LEU A 236 20.71 1.89 11.04
N LEU A 237 21.09 1.34 12.20
CA LEU A 237 21.41 2.17 13.38
C LEU A 237 22.54 3.15 13.09
N ARG A 238 23.62 2.69 12.45
CA ARG A 238 24.73 3.56 12.04
C ARG A 238 24.25 4.71 11.13
N TYR A 239 23.46 4.38 10.12
CA TYR A 239 22.86 5.40 9.24
C TYR A 239 22.00 6.43 10.00
N MET A 240 21.30 6.01 11.06
CA MET A 240 20.47 6.89 11.89
C MET A 240 21.30 7.81 12.80
N GLU A 241 22.51 7.41 13.18
CA GLU A 241 23.42 8.16 14.06
C GLU A 241 24.31 9.17 13.31
N GLU A 242 24.64 8.92 12.03
CA GLU A 242 25.38 9.83 11.15
C GLU A 242 24.56 11.08 10.79
#